data_257b9d0a88c093da0f9ca2b9fc01f3c4
#
_entry.id   257b9d0a88c093da0f9ca2b9fc01f3c4
#
_cell.length_a   1.000
_cell.length_b   1.000
_cell.length_c   1.000
_cell.angle_alpha   90.00
_cell.angle_beta   90.00
_cell.angle_gamma   90.00
#
_symmetry.space_group_name_H-M   'P 1'
#
loop_
_entity.id
_entity.type
_entity.pdbx_description
1 polymer ?
#
loop_
_entity_poly.entity_id
_entity_poly.type
_entity_poly.pdbx_seq_one_letter_code
_entity_poly.pdbx_strand_id
1 'polypeptide(L)'
;LSYLLDTNTCIRYLNGQSANVKQRLERLRPDDVLLCSVVKAELVYGAAKSNVGERTTARLNQFCGMFNSLPFDDRSATLYGAIRADLERRGIPIGPNDLMIAAIALASGSILVTHNNREFGRVGDLKLEDWE
;
A
#
# COMPACT_ATOMS: atom_id res chain seq x y z
N LEU A 1 16.07 -2.52 -4.90
CA LEU A 1 14.72 -1.99 -5.08
C LEU A 1 13.79 -2.57 -4.04
N SER A 2 12.90 -1.75 -3.51
CA SER A 2 11.85 -2.21 -2.61
C SER A 2 10.48 -1.80 -3.14
N TYR A 3 9.50 -2.65 -2.88
CA TYR A 3 8.14 -2.52 -3.39
C TYR A 3 7.18 -2.42 -2.23
N LEU A 4 6.48 -1.30 -2.12
CA LEU A 4 5.43 -1.11 -1.13
C LEU A 4 4.09 -1.46 -1.76
N LEU A 5 3.39 -2.45 -1.21
CA LEU A 5 2.10 -2.87 -1.74
C LEU A 5 1.00 -1.99 -1.17
N ASP A 6 0.09 -1.51 -2.03
CA ASP A 6 -1.11 -0.84 -1.54
C ASP A 6 -2.14 -1.87 -1.05
N THR A 7 -3.21 -1.38 -0.43
CA THR A 7 -4.22 -2.24 0.18
C THR A 7 -4.90 -3.15 -0.83
N ASN A 8 -5.30 -2.60 -1.98
CA ASN A 8 -6.02 -3.38 -2.99
C ASN A 8 -5.15 -4.46 -3.62
N THR A 9 -3.87 -4.19 -3.83
CA THR A 9 -2.92 -5.20 -4.32
C THR A 9 -2.82 -6.37 -3.33
N CYS A 10 -2.75 -6.08 -2.03
CA CYS A 10 -2.77 -7.11 -1.00
C CYS A 10 -4.06 -7.93 -1.03
N ILE A 11 -5.20 -7.28 -1.17
CA ILE A 11 -6.50 -7.95 -1.24
C ILE A 11 -6.57 -8.85 -2.47
N ARG A 12 -6.11 -8.38 -3.63
CA ARG A 12 -6.07 -9.18 -4.85
C ARG A 12 -5.26 -10.46 -4.67
N TYR A 13 -4.10 -10.33 -4.03
CA TYR A 13 -3.27 -11.48 -3.73
C TYR A 13 -3.98 -12.46 -2.78
N LEU A 14 -4.50 -11.95 -1.67
CA LEU A 14 -5.14 -12.77 -0.64
C LEU A 14 -6.38 -13.50 -1.14
N ASN A 15 -7.14 -12.86 -2.03
CA ASN A 15 -8.37 -13.43 -2.60
C ASN A 15 -8.12 -14.27 -3.86
N GLY A 16 -6.88 -14.35 -4.34
CA GLY A 16 -6.55 -15.07 -5.56
C GLY A 16 -7.17 -14.47 -6.82
N GLN A 17 -7.46 -13.17 -6.81
CA GLN A 17 -8.17 -12.51 -7.91
C GLN A 17 -7.27 -12.09 -9.07
N SER A 18 -5.96 -12.12 -8.89
CA SER A 18 -5.01 -11.75 -9.93
C SER A 18 -3.85 -12.73 -9.98
N ALA A 19 -3.77 -13.49 -11.07
CA ALA A 19 -2.64 -14.39 -11.30
C ALA A 19 -1.34 -13.61 -11.48
N ASN A 20 -1.40 -12.42 -12.08
CA ASN A 20 -0.23 -11.59 -12.29
C ASN A 20 0.37 -11.09 -10.98
N VAL A 21 -0.48 -10.60 -10.08
CA VAL A 21 -0.03 -10.16 -8.74
C VAL A 21 0.61 -11.32 -8.00
N LYS A 22 -0.03 -12.50 -8.03
CA LYS A 22 0.50 -13.70 -7.38
C LYS A 22 1.88 -14.07 -7.92
N GLN A 23 2.03 -14.13 -9.25
CA GLN A 23 3.29 -14.47 -9.88
C GLN A 23 4.39 -13.48 -9.55
N ARG A 24 4.09 -12.18 -9.62
CA ARG A 24 5.07 -11.14 -9.33
C ARG A 24 5.53 -11.23 -7.87
N LEU A 25 4.59 -11.34 -6.94
CA LEU A 25 4.91 -11.37 -5.52
C LEU A 25 5.72 -12.62 -5.16
N GLU A 26 5.36 -13.77 -5.70
CA GLU A 26 6.03 -15.03 -5.38
C GLU A 26 7.43 -15.15 -5.99
N ARG A 27 7.76 -14.33 -6.99
CA ARG A 27 9.10 -14.27 -7.58
C ARG A 27 10.06 -13.36 -6.81
N LEU A 28 9.53 -12.50 -5.96
CA LEU A 28 10.35 -11.55 -5.21
C LEU A 28 10.75 -12.16 -3.87
N ARG A 29 11.91 -11.71 -3.37
CA ARG A 29 12.31 -12.04 -2.01
C ARG A 29 11.43 -11.25 -1.04
N PRO A 30 11.02 -11.86 0.08
CA PRO A 30 10.22 -11.14 1.08
C PRO A 30 10.87 -9.85 1.56
N ASP A 31 12.22 -9.80 1.62
CA ASP A 31 12.96 -8.60 2.04
C ASP A 31 12.81 -7.43 1.06
N ASP A 32 12.45 -7.69 -0.19
CA ASP A 32 12.27 -6.66 -1.20
C ASP A 32 10.83 -6.14 -1.26
N VAL A 33 9.94 -6.69 -0.45
CA VAL A 33 8.53 -6.32 -0.40
C VAL A 33 8.22 -5.72 0.96
N LEU A 34 7.50 -4.60 0.94
CA LEU A 34 7.13 -3.85 2.14
C LEU A 34 5.62 -3.71 2.23
N LEU A 35 5.14 -3.71 3.46
CA LEU A 35 3.83 -3.20 3.81
C LEU A 35 4.01 -1.90 4.60
N CYS A 36 2.92 -1.24 4.95
CA CYS A 36 2.97 -0.13 5.89
C CYS A 36 1.82 -0.21 6.87
N SER A 37 1.93 0.55 7.95
CA SER A 37 0.91 0.54 9.02
C SER A 37 -0.47 0.94 8.51
N VAL A 38 -0.54 1.86 7.55
CA VAL A 38 -1.82 2.30 6.97
C VAL A 38 -2.49 1.17 6.19
N VAL A 39 -1.72 0.45 5.36
CA VAL A 39 -2.22 -0.72 4.62
C VAL A 39 -2.68 -1.80 5.60
N LYS A 40 -1.89 -2.09 6.62
CA LYS A 40 -2.29 -3.06 7.65
C LYS A 40 -3.57 -2.66 8.35
N ALA A 41 -3.71 -1.37 8.69
CA ALA A 41 -4.92 -0.86 9.34
C ALA A 41 -6.16 -1.09 8.44
N GLU A 42 -6.04 -0.83 7.15
CA GLU A 42 -7.13 -1.05 6.21
C GLU A 42 -7.48 -2.54 6.07
N LEU A 43 -6.48 -3.41 6.02
CA LEU A 43 -6.69 -4.85 5.93
C LEU A 43 -7.36 -5.40 7.20
N VAL A 44 -6.90 -4.98 8.37
CA VAL A 44 -7.47 -5.39 9.66
C VAL A 44 -8.90 -4.87 9.81
N TYR A 45 -9.13 -3.62 9.44
CA TYR A 45 -10.47 -3.04 9.45
C TYR A 45 -11.43 -3.80 8.53
N GLY A 46 -10.99 -4.09 7.30
CA GLY A 46 -11.79 -4.83 6.34
C GLY A 46 -12.19 -6.22 6.84
N ALA A 47 -11.26 -6.92 7.48
CA ALA A 47 -11.52 -8.23 8.07
C ALA A 47 -12.51 -8.14 9.22
N ALA A 48 -12.34 -7.17 10.12
CA ALA A 48 -13.23 -6.95 11.26
C ALA A 48 -14.65 -6.58 10.81
N LYS A 49 -14.75 -5.67 9.85
CA LYS A 49 -16.04 -5.21 9.32
C LYS A 49 -16.82 -6.34 8.64
N SER A 50 -16.13 -7.19 7.89
CA SER A 50 -16.73 -8.31 7.16
C SER A 50 -17.00 -9.53 8.05
N ASN A 51 -16.58 -9.48 9.31
CA ASN A 51 -16.72 -10.56 10.27
C ASN A 51 -16.23 -11.91 9.71
N VAL A 52 -15.02 -11.89 9.11
CA VAL A 52 -14.42 -13.09 8.54
C VAL A 52 -14.05 -14.09 9.65
N GLY A 53 -14.02 -15.37 9.29
CA GLY A 53 -13.70 -16.43 10.25
C GLY A 53 -12.24 -16.44 10.69
N GLU A 54 -11.94 -17.26 11.69
CA GLU A 54 -10.60 -17.40 12.26
C GLU A 54 -9.54 -17.79 11.22
N ARG A 55 -9.90 -18.68 10.28
CA ARG A 55 -8.98 -19.11 9.23
C ARG A 55 -8.53 -17.92 8.34
N THR A 56 -9.47 -17.07 7.95
CA THR A 56 -9.17 -15.88 7.14
C THR A 56 -8.35 -14.89 7.93
N THR A 57 -8.67 -14.68 9.20
CA THR A 57 -7.90 -13.80 10.09
C THR A 57 -6.46 -14.31 10.27
N ALA A 58 -6.30 -15.62 10.49
CA ALA A 58 -4.97 -16.23 10.63
C ALA A 58 -4.14 -16.08 9.35
N ARG A 59 -4.77 -16.26 8.19
CA ARG A 59 -4.11 -16.09 6.89
C ARG A 59 -3.68 -14.65 6.66
N LEU A 60 -4.50 -13.69 7.04
CA LEU A 60 -4.16 -12.27 6.98
C LEU A 60 -2.96 -11.96 7.87
N ASN A 61 -2.97 -12.46 9.10
CA ASN A 61 -1.87 -12.24 10.04
C ASN A 61 -0.57 -12.87 9.54
N GLN A 62 -0.64 -14.07 8.96
CA GLN A 62 0.50 -14.73 8.37
C GLN A 62 1.08 -13.92 7.21
N PHE A 63 0.23 -13.43 6.33
CA PHE A 63 0.64 -12.58 5.21
C PHE A 63 1.34 -11.33 5.70
N CYS A 64 0.74 -10.62 6.64
CA CYS A 64 1.32 -9.39 7.19
C CYS A 64 2.67 -9.64 7.89
N GLY A 65 2.83 -10.81 8.51
CA GLY A 65 4.07 -11.19 9.18
C GLY A 65 5.22 -11.56 8.25
N MET A 66 4.95 -11.80 6.97
CA MET A 66 5.99 -12.16 6.00
C MET A 66 6.87 -11.00 5.57
N PHE A 67 6.40 -9.78 5.70
CA PHE A 67 7.06 -8.60 5.14
C PHE A 67 7.35 -7.56 6.21
N ASN A 68 8.42 -6.80 6.02
CA ASN A 68 8.70 -5.64 6.85
C ASN A 68 7.60 -4.59 6.65
N SER A 69 7.25 -3.92 7.72
CA SER A 69 6.21 -2.90 7.73
C SER A 69 6.80 -1.54 8.08
N LEU A 70 6.46 -0.54 7.28
CA LEU A 70 6.91 0.83 7.47
C LEU A 70 5.85 1.61 8.25
N PRO A 71 6.27 2.41 9.26
CA PRO A 71 5.34 3.27 9.97
C PRO A 71 5.06 4.55 9.19
N PHE A 72 3.97 5.22 9.55
CA PHE A 72 3.76 6.62 9.16
C PHE A 72 4.53 7.48 10.15
N ASP A 73 5.78 7.75 9.85
CA ASP A 73 6.70 8.46 10.74
C ASP A 73 6.69 9.99 10.49
N ASP A 74 7.55 10.72 11.20
CA ASP A 74 7.58 12.17 11.10
C ASP A 74 8.00 12.67 9.72
N ARG A 75 8.90 11.95 9.04
CA ARG A 75 9.30 12.28 7.68
C ARG A 75 8.12 12.09 6.72
N SER A 76 7.38 11.00 6.87
CA SER A 76 6.15 10.75 6.11
C SER A 76 5.12 11.83 6.38
N ALA A 77 4.98 12.28 7.63
CA ALA A 77 4.06 13.35 8.00
C ALA A 77 4.40 14.66 7.30
N THR A 78 5.67 15.02 7.23
CA THR A 78 6.11 16.22 6.53
C THR A 78 5.80 16.15 5.03
N LEU A 79 6.08 15.01 4.40
CA LEU A 79 5.76 14.80 2.99
C LEU A 79 4.25 14.81 2.74
N TYR A 80 3.48 14.18 3.62
CA TYR A 80 2.02 14.18 3.56
C TYR A 80 1.46 15.60 3.50
N GLY A 81 1.91 16.48 4.40
CA GLY A 81 1.42 17.85 4.45
C GLY A 81 1.71 18.61 3.17
N ALA A 82 2.93 18.49 2.65
CA ALA A 82 3.35 19.16 1.42
C ALA A 82 2.57 18.67 0.19
N ILE A 83 2.41 17.34 0.06
CA ILE A 83 1.70 16.72 -1.06
C ILE A 83 0.22 17.12 -1.02
N ARG A 84 -0.40 17.03 0.14
CA ARG A 84 -1.82 17.35 0.30
C ARG A 84 -2.10 18.80 -0.05
N ALA A 85 -1.29 19.73 0.43
CA ALA A 85 -1.44 21.13 0.11
C ALA A 85 -1.32 21.38 -1.40
N ASP A 86 -0.37 20.74 -2.06
CA ASP A 86 -0.17 20.87 -3.50
C ASP A 86 -1.36 20.32 -4.29
N LEU A 87 -1.83 19.12 -3.96
CA LEU A 87 -2.95 18.51 -4.66
C LEU A 87 -4.24 19.30 -4.48
N GLU A 88 -4.48 19.82 -3.29
CA GLU A 88 -5.65 20.68 -3.03
C GLU A 88 -5.59 21.97 -3.82
N ARG A 89 -4.43 22.61 -3.89
CA ARG A 89 -4.25 23.82 -4.70
C ARG A 89 -4.53 23.55 -6.18
N ARG A 90 -4.17 22.38 -6.68
CA ARG A 90 -4.38 22.00 -8.08
C ARG A 90 -5.79 21.45 -8.33
N GLY A 91 -6.63 21.33 -7.29
CA GLY A 91 -8.00 20.81 -7.40
C GLY A 91 -8.08 19.33 -7.73
N ILE A 92 -7.06 18.57 -7.40
CA ILE A 92 -6.99 17.11 -7.66
C ILE A 92 -6.62 16.31 -6.40
N PRO A 93 -7.38 16.46 -5.30
CA PRO A 93 -7.07 15.74 -4.06
C PRO A 93 -7.23 14.23 -4.22
N ILE A 94 -6.58 13.50 -3.35
CA ILE A 94 -6.77 12.04 -3.20
C ILE A 94 -7.18 11.73 -1.75
N GLY A 95 -7.71 10.53 -1.52
CA GLY A 95 -8.16 10.15 -0.19
C GLY A 95 -7.02 10.17 0.84
N PRO A 96 -7.32 10.43 2.12
CA PRO A 96 -6.29 10.61 3.15
C PRO A 96 -5.45 9.35 3.39
N ASN A 97 -6.04 8.16 3.34
CA ASN A 97 -5.27 6.92 3.52
C ASN A 97 -4.30 6.69 2.36
N ASP A 98 -4.75 6.88 1.12
CA ASP A 98 -3.88 6.78 -0.05
C ASP A 98 -2.77 7.83 -0.01
N LEU A 99 -3.09 9.02 0.48
CA LEU A 99 -2.10 10.08 0.64
C LEU A 99 -1.02 9.70 1.66
N MET A 100 -1.41 9.06 2.76
CA MET A 100 -0.44 8.56 3.74
C MET A 100 0.43 7.45 3.16
N ILE A 101 -0.15 6.53 2.39
CA ILE A 101 0.60 5.47 1.72
C ILE A 101 1.62 6.06 0.74
N ALA A 102 1.20 7.04 -0.06
CA ALA A 102 2.09 7.72 -0.99
C ALA A 102 3.25 8.41 -0.27
N ALA A 103 2.96 9.07 0.85
CA ALA A 103 3.99 9.74 1.65
C ALA A 103 5.01 8.75 2.22
N ILE A 104 4.56 7.59 2.69
CA ILE A 104 5.44 6.53 3.17
C ILE A 104 6.32 5.99 2.03
N ALA A 105 5.75 5.76 0.86
CA ALA A 105 6.50 5.30 -0.30
C ALA A 105 7.61 6.29 -0.68
N LEU A 106 7.30 7.59 -0.71
CA LEU A 106 8.29 8.63 -1.00
C LEU A 106 9.36 8.71 0.09
N ALA A 107 8.97 8.65 1.36
CA ALA A 107 9.90 8.72 2.48
C ALA A 107 10.90 7.57 2.47
N SER A 108 10.46 6.37 2.06
CA SER A 108 11.29 5.17 2.02
C SER A 108 12.03 4.96 0.71
N GLY A 109 11.72 5.75 -0.32
CA GLY A 109 12.27 5.55 -1.66
C GLY A 109 11.78 4.26 -2.32
N SER A 110 10.61 3.78 -1.95
CA SER A 110 10.04 2.54 -2.47
C SER A 110 9.20 2.80 -3.72
N ILE A 111 9.09 1.77 -4.56
CA ILE A 111 8.13 1.76 -5.66
C ILE A 111 6.77 1.36 -5.07
N LEU A 112 5.75 2.17 -5.27
CA LEU A 112 4.39 1.83 -4.85
C LEU A 112 3.74 0.93 -5.89
N VAL A 113 3.30 -0.24 -5.45
CA VAL A 113 2.59 -1.19 -6.29
C VAL A 113 1.09 -0.96 -6.12
N THR A 114 0.44 -0.51 -7.19
CA THR A 114 -0.97 -0.14 -7.17
C THR A 114 -1.59 -0.31 -8.55
N HIS A 115 -2.88 -0.63 -8.58
CA HIS A 115 -3.67 -0.58 -9.81
C HIS A 115 -4.36 0.79 -9.98
N ASN A 116 -4.37 1.61 -8.93
CA ASN A 116 -4.98 2.94 -8.96
C ASN A 116 -3.98 3.98 -9.47
N ASN A 117 -3.57 3.83 -10.73
CA ASN A 117 -2.60 4.74 -11.35
C ASN A 117 -3.16 6.14 -11.53
N ARG A 118 -4.48 6.27 -11.67
CA ARG A 118 -5.13 7.56 -11.88
C ARG A 118 -4.91 8.49 -10.70
N GLU A 119 -5.21 8.03 -9.48
CA GLU A 119 -5.09 8.87 -8.29
C GLU A 119 -3.65 9.01 -7.83
N PHE A 120 -2.92 7.91 -7.70
CA PHE A 120 -1.52 7.97 -7.27
C PHE A 120 -0.62 8.68 -8.29
N GLY A 121 -0.99 8.66 -9.57
CA GLY A 121 -0.27 9.39 -10.60
C GLY A 121 -0.31 10.91 -10.44
N ARG A 122 -1.21 11.42 -9.58
CA ARG A 122 -1.27 12.86 -9.25
C ARG A 122 -0.13 13.30 -8.34
N VAL A 123 0.52 12.35 -7.66
CA VAL A 123 1.62 12.65 -6.73
C VAL A 123 2.93 12.67 -7.52
N GLY A 124 3.57 13.83 -7.57
CA GLY A 124 4.87 13.97 -8.25
C GLY A 124 5.96 13.18 -7.55
N ASP A 125 6.93 12.71 -8.33
CA ASP A 125 8.10 11.93 -7.89
C ASP A 125 7.78 10.54 -7.33
N LEU A 126 6.51 10.16 -7.21
CA LEU A 126 6.12 8.84 -6.77
C LEU A 126 6.31 7.84 -7.91
N LYS A 127 7.10 6.80 -7.66
CA LYS A 127 7.31 5.72 -8.61
C LYS A 127 6.24 4.66 -8.42
N LEU A 128 5.58 4.30 -9.51
CA LEU A 128 4.46 3.37 -9.50
C LEU A 128 4.77 2.14 -10.35
N GLU A 129 4.27 1.00 -9.92
CA GLU A 129 4.14 -0.21 -10.74
C GLU A 129 2.75 -0.78 -10.57
N ASP A 130 2.22 -1.32 -11.65
CA ASP A 130 0.95 -2.03 -11.64
C ASP A 130 1.23 -3.49 -11.98
N TRP A 131 0.89 -4.39 -11.06
CA TRP A 131 1.13 -5.82 -11.24
C TRP A 131 -0.11 -6.56 -11.76
N GLU A 132 -1.21 -5.86 -11.95
CA GLU A 132 -2.41 -6.41 -12.53
C GLU A 132 -2.39 -6.31 -14.05
#